data_00e1a7c7b826c2f3ff99e119e4323b8f
#
_entry.id   00e1a7c7b826c2f3ff99e119e4323b8f
#
_cell.length_a   1.000
_cell.length_b   1.000
_cell.length_c   1.000
_cell.angle_alpha   90.00
_cell.angle_beta   90.00
_cell.angle_gamma   90.00
#
_symmetry.space_group_name_H-M   'P 1'
#
loop_
_entity.id
_entity.type
_entity.pdbx_description
1 polymer ?
#
loop_
_entity_poly.entity_id
_entity_poly.type
_entity_poly.pdbx_seq_one_letter_code
_entity_poly.pdbx_strand_id
1 'polypeptide(L)'
;MKHILAALIVLSSASFVALSAQAGDDRLKEVAELVKKDKMGWTAGAGIGLDLAGMGLINPRIGAGNPRIGVGGLGTFFANRKEENWFWDNQLSLQLSAQRLGRTSPAQPFGFQKNLDIFRLNSRYGRKISGDKWFVAANVFAQTLLLETYASNFLKPIGDDDRVVARFISPLQVNVSPGIDYKPNANWSFFYSPVSIQWIYVADDAIAATGVHGNEVTRRDDGSISDFKNRFLGLGSELKAAYNNKYWDDRLTVTSGLRLFSNYLKEPQNVDVLFTNNFSIQIFKGLSLDLLAEYFYDHDVLVKKDINGDGIYEVTINPDGSTSGPDRLGRGAQMTGAFLLKYNLLF
;
A
#
# COMPACT_ATOMS: atom_id res chain seq x y z
N MET A 1 -4.16 8.79 -27.03
CA MET A 1 -3.14 9.35 -26.14
C MET A 1 -3.73 10.07 -24.93
N LYS A 2 -4.77 10.92 -25.05
CA LYS A 2 -5.42 11.62 -23.92
C LYS A 2 -6.04 10.68 -22.88
N HIS A 3 -6.54 9.53 -23.29
CA HIS A 3 -7.16 8.52 -22.39
C HIS A 3 -6.14 7.72 -21.56
N ILE A 4 -4.91 7.59 -22.03
CA ILE A 4 -3.83 6.89 -21.33
C ILE A 4 -3.34 7.70 -20.12
N LEU A 5 -3.34 9.04 -20.24
CA LEU A 5 -2.84 9.92 -19.17
C LEU A 5 -3.81 9.98 -17.98
N ALA A 6 -5.12 9.98 -18.24
CA ALA A 6 -6.14 9.93 -17.16
C ALA A 6 -6.10 8.59 -16.40
N ALA A 7 -5.91 7.47 -17.10
CA ALA A 7 -5.73 6.16 -16.49
C ALA A 7 -4.43 6.06 -15.67
N LEU A 8 -3.36 6.74 -16.09
CA LEU A 8 -2.06 6.79 -15.40
C LEU A 8 -2.10 7.54 -14.07
N ILE A 9 -2.84 8.64 -14.00
CA ILE A 9 -3.04 9.39 -12.73
C ILE A 9 -3.80 8.55 -11.71
N VAL A 10 -4.71 7.72 -12.16
CA VAL A 10 -5.58 6.90 -11.33
C VAL A 10 -4.88 5.65 -10.78
N LEU A 11 -4.04 5.00 -11.58
CA LEU A 11 -3.20 3.89 -11.11
C LEU A 11 -2.22 4.34 -10.02
N SER A 12 -1.77 5.60 -10.06
CA SER A 12 -0.87 6.18 -9.06
C SER A 12 -1.52 6.31 -7.67
N SER A 13 -2.79 6.68 -7.59
CA SER A 13 -3.49 6.83 -6.31
C SER A 13 -3.83 5.48 -5.66
N ALA A 14 -4.26 4.49 -6.46
CA ALA A 14 -4.53 3.14 -5.97
C ALA A 14 -3.24 2.42 -5.51
N SER A 15 -2.13 2.64 -6.22
CA SER A 15 -0.82 2.10 -5.82
C SER A 15 -0.25 2.79 -4.57
N PHE A 16 -0.54 4.08 -4.34
CA PHE A 16 -0.08 4.80 -3.15
C PHE A 16 -0.76 4.27 -1.87
N VAL A 17 -2.05 3.97 -1.94
CA VAL A 17 -2.78 3.33 -0.85
C VAL A 17 -2.25 1.91 -0.60
N ALA A 18 -1.95 1.15 -1.65
CA ALA A 18 -1.35 -0.19 -1.53
C ALA A 18 0.05 -0.16 -0.89
N LEU A 19 0.83 0.89 -1.14
CA LEU A 19 2.21 1.03 -0.71
C LEU A 19 2.34 1.39 0.78
N SER A 20 1.61 2.42 1.22
CA SER A 20 1.52 2.77 2.64
C SER A 20 0.91 1.63 3.45
N ALA A 21 0.03 0.88 2.79
CA ALA A 21 -0.64 -0.28 3.32
C ALA A 21 0.31 -1.48 3.52
N GLN A 22 1.26 -1.71 2.63
CA GLN A 22 2.19 -2.84 2.73
C GLN A 22 3.27 -2.58 3.80
N ALA A 23 3.74 -1.36 3.94
CA ALA A 23 4.60 -0.96 5.05
C ALA A 23 3.88 -1.11 6.41
N GLY A 24 2.57 -0.87 6.45
CA GLY A 24 1.72 -1.18 7.60
C GLY A 24 1.57 -2.69 7.85
N ASP A 25 1.49 -3.49 6.78
CA ASP A 25 1.30 -4.94 6.85
C ASP A 25 2.51 -5.67 7.43
N ASP A 26 3.71 -5.24 7.10
CA ASP A 26 4.94 -5.80 7.66
C ASP A 26 5.09 -5.49 9.15
N ARG A 27 4.63 -4.30 9.59
CA ARG A 27 4.54 -3.94 11.02
C ARG A 27 3.53 -4.77 11.78
N LEU A 28 2.42 -5.11 11.14
CA LEU A 28 1.36 -5.92 11.74
C LEU A 28 1.77 -7.38 11.88
N LYS A 29 2.55 -7.89 10.92
CA LYS A 29 3.16 -9.23 11.02
C LYS A 29 4.09 -9.32 12.24
N GLU A 30 4.88 -8.27 12.50
CA GLU A 30 5.74 -8.22 13.68
C GLU A 30 4.93 -8.31 14.99
N VAL A 31 3.81 -7.58 15.10
CA VAL A 31 2.90 -7.67 16.25
C VAL A 31 2.28 -9.06 16.36
N ALA A 32 1.87 -9.66 15.23
CA ALA A 32 1.30 -11.00 15.21
C ALA A 32 2.34 -12.10 15.50
N GLU A 33 3.60 -11.89 15.10
CA GLU A 33 4.70 -12.84 15.36
C GLU A 33 5.17 -12.85 16.82
N LEU A 34 5.10 -11.70 17.50
CA LEU A 34 5.38 -11.64 18.95
C LEU A 34 4.43 -12.52 19.79
N VAL A 35 3.26 -12.86 19.24
CA VAL A 35 2.26 -13.73 19.89
C VAL A 35 2.28 -15.15 19.32
N LYS A 36 3.02 -15.44 18.26
CA LYS A 36 3.19 -16.79 17.71
C LYS A 36 3.96 -17.70 18.67
N LYS A 37 3.26 -18.24 19.63
CA LYS A 37 3.63 -19.53 20.20
C LYS A 37 3.28 -20.60 19.14
N ASP A 38 4.19 -21.50 18.90
CA ASP A 38 4.06 -22.63 17.95
C ASP A 38 3.02 -23.66 18.45
N LYS A 39 1.82 -23.17 18.72
CA LYS A 39 0.73 -23.92 19.36
C LYS A 39 -0.25 -24.39 18.30
N MET A 40 -0.53 -25.70 18.30
CA MET A 40 -1.60 -26.29 17.50
C MET A 40 -2.97 -25.76 17.94
N GLY A 41 -3.91 -25.66 17.00
CA GLY A 41 -5.24 -25.13 17.24
C GLY A 41 -5.35 -23.62 16.98
N TRP A 42 -6.33 -22.98 17.60
CA TRP A 42 -6.57 -21.55 17.47
C TRP A 42 -5.65 -20.71 18.35
N THR A 43 -5.15 -19.63 17.78
CA THR A 43 -4.45 -18.55 18.48
C THR A 43 -5.05 -17.23 18.02
N ALA A 44 -5.54 -16.42 18.94
CA ALA A 44 -6.10 -15.10 18.65
C ALA A 44 -5.47 -14.04 19.55
N GLY A 45 -5.44 -12.81 19.10
CA GLY A 45 -4.94 -11.67 19.87
C GLY A 45 -5.23 -10.34 19.18
N ALA A 46 -4.90 -9.27 19.88
CA ALA A 46 -5.03 -7.90 19.40
C ALA A 46 -3.80 -7.10 19.80
N GLY A 47 -3.51 -6.06 19.03
CA GLY A 47 -2.44 -5.11 19.32
C GLY A 47 -2.88 -3.68 18.97
N ILE A 48 -2.35 -2.71 19.70
CA ILE A 48 -2.50 -1.29 19.41
C ILE A 48 -1.10 -0.68 19.32
N GLY A 49 -0.85 0.10 18.29
CA GLY A 49 0.38 0.86 18.07
C GLY A 49 0.07 2.34 17.90
N LEU A 50 0.92 3.18 18.43
CA LEU A 50 0.98 4.61 18.14
C LEU A 50 2.32 4.90 17.47
N ASP A 51 2.30 5.72 16.43
CA ASP A 51 3.49 6.06 15.68
C ASP A 51 3.64 7.56 15.42
N LEU A 52 4.89 8.00 15.42
CA LEU A 52 5.33 9.27 14.88
C LEU A 52 6.12 8.96 13.61
N ALA A 53 5.76 9.55 12.50
CA ALA A 53 6.35 9.25 11.21
C ALA A 53 6.99 10.46 10.55
N GLY A 54 8.16 10.25 9.97
CA GLY A 54 8.76 11.17 9.00
C GLY A 54 8.99 10.45 7.68
N MET A 55 8.90 11.15 6.55
CA MET A 55 9.11 10.59 5.23
C MET A 55 9.90 11.53 4.34
N GLY A 56 10.93 10.98 3.70
CA GLY A 56 11.64 11.59 2.58
C GLY A 56 11.33 10.83 1.28
N LEU A 57 11.36 11.51 0.16
CA LEU A 57 11.08 10.95 -1.17
C LEU A 57 12.23 11.28 -2.14
N ILE A 58 12.62 10.31 -2.94
CA ILE A 58 13.55 10.46 -4.05
C ILE A 58 12.82 10.03 -5.33
N ASN A 59 12.83 10.86 -6.36
CA ASN A 59 12.08 10.65 -7.61
C ASN A 59 10.59 10.32 -7.36
N PRO A 60 9.83 11.20 -6.68
CA PRO A 60 8.45 10.90 -6.35
C PRO A 60 7.62 10.70 -7.63
N ARG A 61 6.79 9.68 -7.62
CA ARG A 61 5.76 9.53 -8.66
C ARG A 61 4.67 10.59 -8.49
N ILE A 62 3.85 10.77 -9.51
CA ILE A 62 2.68 11.66 -9.43
C ILE A 62 1.79 11.17 -8.28
N GLY A 63 1.40 12.09 -7.40
CA GLY A 63 0.58 11.77 -6.23
C GLY A 63 1.36 11.25 -5.02
N ALA A 64 2.69 11.11 -5.08
CA ALA A 64 3.51 10.69 -3.93
C ALA A 64 3.54 11.71 -2.78
N GLY A 65 3.18 12.95 -3.05
CA GLY A 65 3.15 14.03 -2.04
C GLY A 65 4.52 14.63 -1.73
N ASN A 66 4.60 15.35 -0.62
CA ASN A 66 5.79 16.08 -0.15
C ASN A 66 6.42 15.38 1.06
N PRO A 67 7.68 15.67 1.39
CA PRO A 67 8.26 15.31 2.68
C PRO A 67 7.35 15.76 3.84
N ARG A 68 7.23 14.93 4.88
CA ARG A 68 6.20 15.15 5.90
C ARG A 68 6.58 14.60 7.27
N ILE A 69 5.93 15.15 8.29
CA ILE A 69 5.91 14.61 9.65
C ILE A 69 4.46 14.35 10.02
N GLY A 70 4.19 13.20 10.64
CA GLY A 70 2.84 12.80 11.00
C GLY A 70 2.77 12.01 12.29
N VAL A 71 1.55 11.87 12.78
CA VAL A 71 1.19 11.04 13.92
C VAL A 71 0.13 10.04 13.49
N GLY A 72 0.24 8.81 13.94
CA GLY A 72 -0.71 7.77 13.57
C GLY A 72 -1.04 6.80 14.68
N GLY A 73 -2.05 5.99 14.41
CA GLY A 73 -2.48 4.88 15.24
C GLY A 73 -2.78 3.65 14.40
N LEU A 74 -2.53 2.50 14.98
CA LEU A 74 -2.69 1.19 14.40
C LEU A 74 -3.45 0.30 15.39
N GLY A 75 -4.52 -0.33 14.92
CA GLY A 75 -5.20 -1.43 15.60
C GLY A 75 -5.11 -2.70 14.77
N THR A 76 -4.80 -3.83 15.39
CA THR A 76 -4.78 -5.13 14.70
C THR A 76 -5.47 -6.19 15.54
N PHE A 77 -6.18 -7.09 14.86
CA PHE A 77 -6.74 -8.32 15.42
C PHE A 77 -6.27 -9.47 14.54
N PHE A 78 -5.92 -10.56 15.15
CA PHE A 78 -5.61 -11.78 14.41
C PHE A 78 -6.30 -12.99 15.04
N ALA A 79 -6.65 -13.95 14.19
CA ALA A 79 -7.17 -15.26 14.58
C ALA A 79 -6.59 -16.30 13.63
N ASN A 80 -5.62 -17.05 14.11
CA ASN A 80 -4.88 -18.01 13.32
C ASN A 80 -5.15 -19.42 13.82
N ARG A 81 -5.28 -20.35 12.91
CA ARG A 81 -5.40 -21.76 13.22
C ARG A 81 -4.28 -22.54 12.56
N LYS A 82 -3.57 -23.35 13.36
CA LYS A 82 -2.51 -24.25 12.90
C LYS A 82 -2.87 -25.68 13.23
N GLU A 83 -2.84 -26.53 12.22
CA GLU A 83 -3.01 -27.97 12.34
C GLU A 83 -1.79 -28.68 11.72
N GLU A 84 -1.70 -29.99 11.85
CA GLU A 84 -0.55 -30.76 11.36
C GLU A 84 -0.29 -30.56 9.85
N ASN A 85 -1.37 -30.54 9.05
CA ASN A 85 -1.28 -30.52 7.60
C ASN A 85 -1.81 -29.24 6.94
N TRP A 86 -2.31 -28.29 7.71
CA TRP A 86 -2.85 -27.04 7.17
C TRP A 86 -2.78 -25.91 8.22
N PHE A 87 -2.84 -24.68 7.72
CA PHE A 87 -2.98 -23.47 8.52
C PHE A 87 -3.98 -22.50 7.90
N TRP A 88 -4.54 -21.65 8.73
CA TRP A 88 -5.40 -20.56 8.31
C TRP A 88 -5.09 -19.33 9.16
N ASP A 89 -4.42 -18.35 8.54
CA ASP A 89 -4.00 -17.10 9.17
C ASP A 89 -4.97 -16.00 8.77
N ASN A 90 -5.53 -15.30 9.73
CA ASN A 90 -6.44 -14.17 9.50
C ASN A 90 -5.95 -12.98 10.30
N GLN A 91 -6.01 -11.81 9.67
CA GLN A 91 -5.63 -10.55 10.26
C GLN A 91 -6.56 -9.44 9.78
N LEU A 92 -7.12 -8.72 10.72
CA LEU A 92 -7.87 -7.49 10.50
C LEU A 92 -7.05 -6.33 11.04
N SER A 93 -6.87 -5.28 10.24
CA SER A 93 -6.10 -4.11 10.64
C SER A 93 -6.80 -2.81 10.31
N LEU A 94 -6.66 -1.86 11.20
CA LEU A 94 -7.09 -0.48 11.08
C LEU A 94 -5.88 0.42 11.25
N GLN A 95 -5.62 1.30 10.29
CA GLN A 95 -4.54 2.28 10.36
C GLN A 95 -5.11 3.65 10.04
N LEU A 96 -4.93 4.58 10.95
CA LEU A 96 -5.33 5.97 10.79
C LEU A 96 -4.14 6.86 11.11
N SER A 97 -3.82 7.81 10.23
CA SER A 97 -2.82 8.82 10.54
C SER A 97 -3.12 10.16 9.89
N ALA A 98 -2.68 11.19 10.55
CA ALA A 98 -2.71 12.55 10.07
C ALA A 98 -1.28 13.10 9.99
N GLN A 99 -1.05 13.96 9.03
CA GLN A 99 0.26 14.56 8.77
C GLN A 99 0.15 16.05 8.55
N ARG A 100 1.28 16.70 8.70
CA ARG A 100 1.49 18.08 8.32
C ARG A 100 2.60 18.13 7.29
N LEU A 101 2.29 18.67 6.12
CA LEU A 101 3.28 18.85 5.06
C LEU A 101 4.16 20.06 5.35
N GLY A 102 5.42 20.00 4.91
CA GLY A 102 6.27 21.16 4.79
C GLY A 102 5.62 22.19 3.87
N ARG A 103 5.64 23.45 4.25
CA ARG A 103 5.16 24.55 3.40
C ARG A 103 6.21 24.87 2.34
N THR A 104 5.79 24.90 1.10
CA THR A 104 6.58 25.46 -0.02
C THR A 104 6.19 26.88 -0.35
N SER A 105 5.03 27.37 0.14
CA SER A 105 4.53 28.74 -0.05
C SER A 105 3.66 29.19 1.13
N PRO A 106 3.68 30.49 1.51
CA PRO A 106 2.77 31.06 2.51
C PRO A 106 1.28 30.94 2.14
N ALA A 107 0.97 30.86 0.84
CA ALA A 107 -0.39 30.73 0.33
C ALA A 107 -0.96 29.32 0.45
N GLN A 108 -0.15 28.32 0.81
CA GLN A 108 -0.65 26.95 1.00
C GLN A 108 -1.58 26.87 2.22
N PRO A 109 -2.75 26.21 2.09
CA PRO A 109 -3.64 25.98 3.20
C PRO A 109 -2.90 25.29 4.36
N PHE A 110 -3.20 25.71 5.58
CA PHE A 110 -2.53 25.23 6.77
C PHE A 110 -3.46 24.34 7.56
N GLY A 111 -3.11 23.06 7.68
CA GLY A 111 -3.94 22.11 8.43
C GLY A 111 -3.34 20.71 8.45
N PHE A 112 -3.96 19.84 9.21
CA PHE A 112 -3.65 18.42 9.15
C PHE A 112 -4.32 17.80 7.94
N GLN A 113 -3.54 17.02 7.21
CA GLN A 113 -4.00 16.22 6.10
C GLN A 113 -4.10 14.75 6.53
N LYS A 114 -5.03 14.04 5.94
CA LYS A 114 -5.11 12.59 6.08
C LYS A 114 -3.92 11.95 5.39
N ASN A 115 -3.13 11.21 6.13
CA ASN A 115 -1.96 10.51 5.60
C ASN A 115 -2.26 9.04 5.32
N LEU A 116 -2.98 8.41 6.23
CA LEU A 116 -3.31 7.01 6.16
C LEU A 116 -4.73 6.81 6.69
N ASP A 117 -5.49 6.01 5.97
CA ASP A 117 -6.82 5.56 6.35
C ASP A 117 -7.04 4.21 5.67
N ILE A 118 -6.81 3.14 6.42
CA ILE A 118 -6.84 1.79 5.88
C ILE A 118 -7.59 0.89 6.84
N PHE A 119 -8.61 0.25 6.31
CA PHE A 119 -9.28 -0.87 6.92
C PHE A 119 -9.03 -2.10 6.05
N ARG A 120 -8.34 -3.12 6.59
CA ARG A 120 -7.81 -4.23 5.79
C ARG A 120 -8.07 -5.57 6.45
N LEU A 121 -8.45 -6.54 5.63
CA LEU A 121 -8.50 -7.95 5.95
C LEU A 121 -7.47 -8.70 5.11
N ASN A 122 -6.62 -9.47 5.78
CA ASN A 122 -5.78 -10.50 5.17
C ASN A 122 -6.22 -11.86 5.67
N SER A 123 -6.44 -12.78 4.75
CA SER A 123 -6.76 -14.18 5.07
C SER A 123 -5.91 -15.09 4.20
N ARG A 124 -5.18 -16.02 4.82
CA ARG A 124 -4.31 -16.95 4.12
C ARG A 124 -4.56 -18.36 4.61
N TYR A 125 -5.04 -19.19 3.72
CA TYR A 125 -5.16 -20.62 3.94
C TYR A 125 -4.03 -21.36 3.24
N GLY A 126 -3.42 -22.36 3.89
CA GLY A 126 -2.39 -23.18 3.27
C GLY A 126 -2.51 -24.63 3.73
N ARG A 127 -2.35 -25.57 2.80
CA ARG A 127 -2.33 -27.02 3.05
C ARG A 127 -1.04 -27.64 2.54
N LYS A 128 -0.40 -28.47 3.35
CA LYS A 128 0.79 -29.22 2.96
C LYS A 128 0.54 -30.07 1.72
N ILE A 129 1.49 -30.01 0.78
CA ILE A 129 1.50 -30.87 -0.41
C ILE A 129 2.54 -31.98 -0.23
N SER A 130 3.77 -31.59 0.17
CA SER A 130 4.90 -32.51 0.28
C SER A 130 5.91 -32.02 1.31
N GLY A 131 6.31 -32.89 2.21
CA GLY A 131 7.21 -32.55 3.32
C GLY A 131 6.67 -31.39 4.16
N ASP A 132 7.55 -30.70 4.89
CA ASP A 132 7.17 -29.60 5.78
C ASP A 132 7.36 -28.19 5.14
N LYS A 133 7.75 -28.15 3.87
CA LYS A 133 8.17 -26.90 3.19
C LYS A 133 7.23 -26.44 2.10
N TRP A 134 6.43 -27.33 1.51
CA TRP A 134 5.59 -27.05 0.36
C TRP A 134 4.11 -27.05 0.72
N PHE A 135 3.42 -25.97 0.34
CA PHE A 135 1.98 -25.82 0.60
C PHE A 135 1.29 -25.34 -0.68
N VAL A 136 0.09 -25.86 -0.96
CA VAL A 136 -0.87 -25.15 -1.77
C VAL A 136 -1.52 -24.10 -0.87
N ALA A 137 -1.61 -22.86 -1.36
CA ALA A 137 -2.11 -21.76 -0.54
C ALA A 137 -3.06 -20.87 -1.35
N ALA A 138 -3.98 -20.21 -0.65
CA ALA A 138 -4.82 -19.17 -1.20
C ALA A 138 -4.72 -17.95 -0.28
N ASN A 139 -4.43 -16.80 -0.86
CA ASN A 139 -4.43 -15.51 -0.18
C ASN A 139 -5.66 -14.72 -0.61
N VAL A 140 -6.39 -14.19 0.36
CA VAL A 140 -7.46 -13.21 0.16
C VAL A 140 -7.05 -11.94 0.88
N PHE A 141 -7.03 -10.86 0.15
CA PHE A 141 -6.77 -9.52 0.64
C PHE A 141 -7.99 -8.67 0.34
N ALA A 142 -8.49 -7.93 1.32
CA ALA A 142 -9.54 -6.95 1.11
C ALA A 142 -9.18 -5.65 1.84
N GLN A 143 -9.36 -4.51 1.19
CA GLN A 143 -9.01 -3.21 1.74
C GLN A 143 -9.98 -2.13 1.31
N THR A 144 -10.32 -1.25 2.24
CA THR A 144 -11.09 -0.03 1.99
C THR A 144 -10.64 1.08 2.96
N LEU A 145 -11.24 2.25 2.86
CA LEU A 145 -11.07 3.37 3.79
C LEU A 145 -12.25 3.41 4.77
N LEU A 146 -12.07 4.08 5.91
CA LEU A 146 -13.16 4.33 6.87
C LEU A 146 -13.68 5.77 6.79
N LEU A 147 -12.79 6.73 6.55
CA LEU A 147 -13.10 8.16 6.57
C LEU A 147 -13.20 8.71 5.15
N GLU A 148 -13.96 9.76 4.96
CA GLU A 148 -13.97 10.49 3.70
C GLU A 148 -12.60 11.11 3.40
N THR A 149 -12.23 11.10 2.14
CA THR A 149 -11.03 11.75 1.60
C THR A 149 -11.48 12.82 0.64
N TYR A 150 -11.10 14.06 0.91
CA TYR A 150 -11.35 15.20 0.06
C TYR A 150 -10.25 15.36 -0.99
N ALA A 151 -10.52 16.04 -2.08
CA ALA A 151 -9.54 16.27 -3.15
C ALA A 151 -8.30 17.02 -2.65
N SER A 152 -8.45 17.91 -1.69
CA SER A 152 -7.36 18.61 -1.00
C SER A 152 -6.57 17.73 -0.04
N ASN A 153 -7.11 16.55 0.30
CA ASN A 153 -6.59 15.61 1.29
C ASN A 153 -6.54 16.13 2.73
N PHE A 154 -7.19 17.24 3.05
CA PHE A 154 -7.31 17.71 4.43
C PHE A 154 -8.35 16.89 5.19
N LEU A 155 -8.25 16.87 6.54
CA LEU A 155 -9.22 16.16 7.40
C LEU A 155 -10.62 16.80 7.37
N LYS A 156 -10.71 18.01 6.87
CA LYS A 156 -11.97 18.74 6.62
C LYS A 156 -11.88 19.41 5.26
N PRO A 157 -12.99 19.59 4.53
CA PRO A 157 -12.99 20.25 3.25
C PRO A 157 -12.46 21.69 3.34
N ILE A 158 -11.73 22.10 2.31
CA ILE A 158 -11.23 23.48 2.16
C ILE A 158 -12.06 24.18 1.12
N GLY A 159 -13.13 24.85 1.53
CA GLY A 159 -14.07 25.51 0.62
C GLY A 159 -15.09 24.54 0.02
N ASP A 160 -16.04 25.12 -0.73
CA ASP A 160 -17.21 24.39 -1.26
C ASP A 160 -16.87 23.46 -2.43
N ASP A 161 -15.75 23.72 -3.12
CA ASP A 161 -15.30 22.92 -4.26
C ASP A 161 -14.47 21.68 -3.87
N ASP A 162 -14.19 21.48 -2.59
CA ASP A 162 -13.37 20.37 -2.09
C ASP A 162 -14.20 19.09 -1.99
N ARG A 163 -14.36 18.43 -3.13
CA ARG A 163 -15.18 17.22 -3.28
C ARG A 163 -14.59 16.00 -2.60
N VAL A 164 -15.45 15.07 -2.21
CA VAL A 164 -15.07 13.73 -1.75
C VAL A 164 -14.56 12.92 -2.95
N VAL A 165 -13.36 12.36 -2.83
CA VAL A 165 -12.70 11.53 -3.87
C VAL A 165 -12.56 10.07 -3.45
N ALA A 166 -12.72 9.76 -2.16
CA ALA A 166 -12.78 8.39 -1.65
C ALA A 166 -13.49 8.35 -0.30
N ARG A 167 -14.15 7.23 0.01
CA ARG A 167 -14.78 6.92 1.30
C ARG A 167 -14.99 5.42 1.47
N PHE A 168 -15.67 4.99 2.53
CA PHE A 168 -15.93 3.58 2.80
C PHE A 168 -16.55 2.85 1.58
N ILE A 169 -15.94 1.71 1.18
CA ILE A 169 -16.27 0.93 -0.03
C ILE A 169 -16.14 1.73 -1.35
N SER A 170 -15.51 2.90 -1.31
CA SER A 170 -15.22 3.70 -2.51
C SER A 170 -13.78 4.22 -2.47
N PRO A 171 -12.75 3.34 -2.76
CA PRO A 171 -12.85 1.96 -3.29
C PRO A 171 -12.87 0.85 -2.23
N LEU A 172 -13.42 -0.30 -2.58
CA LEU A 172 -13.10 -1.60 -1.99
C LEU A 172 -12.19 -2.35 -2.97
N GLN A 173 -11.01 -2.74 -2.51
CA GLN A 173 -10.06 -3.56 -3.27
C GLN A 173 -10.08 -4.98 -2.71
N VAL A 174 -10.21 -5.97 -3.57
CA VAL A 174 -10.15 -7.39 -3.21
C VAL A 174 -9.17 -8.09 -4.13
N ASN A 175 -8.20 -8.80 -3.55
CA ASN A 175 -7.29 -9.66 -4.30
C ASN A 175 -7.45 -11.10 -3.83
N VAL A 176 -7.54 -12.01 -4.79
CA VAL A 176 -7.59 -13.46 -4.55
C VAL A 176 -6.46 -14.11 -5.35
N SER A 177 -5.52 -14.73 -4.66
CA SER A 177 -4.32 -15.30 -5.26
C SER A 177 -4.14 -16.76 -4.79
N PRO A 178 -4.70 -17.75 -5.50
CA PRO A 178 -4.36 -19.15 -5.28
C PRO A 178 -2.97 -19.45 -5.83
N GLY A 179 -2.18 -20.26 -5.12
CA GLY A 179 -0.80 -20.51 -5.53
C GLY A 179 -0.09 -21.55 -4.69
N ILE A 180 1.22 -21.58 -4.83
CA ILE A 180 2.13 -22.46 -4.11
C ILE A 180 3.02 -21.62 -3.20
N ASP A 181 3.16 -22.09 -1.96
CA ASP A 181 3.99 -21.48 -0.94
C ASP A 181 5.14 -22.44 -0.59
N TYR A 182 6.36 -21.93 -0.64
CA TYR A 182 7.56 -22.65 -0.28
C TYR A 182 8.26 -21.97 0.90
N LYS A 183 8.36 -22.66 2.01
CA LYS A 183 8.99 -22.21 3.26
C LYS A 183 10.22 -23.07 3.55
N PRO A 184 11.42 -22.73 3.00
CA PRO A 184 12.63 -23.54 3.21
C PRO A 184 13.04 -23.62 4.67
N ASN A 185 12.80 -22.59 5.44
CA ASN A 185 13.07 -22.45 6.87
C ASN A 185 12.13 -21.42 7.52
N ALA A 186 12.32 -21.15 8.81
CA ALA A 186 11.50 -20.20 9.57
C ALA A 186 11.64 -18.74 9.10
N ASN A 187 12.72 -18.39 8.42
CA ASN A 187 13.06 -17.02 8.05
C ASN A 187 12.59 -16.63 6.65
N TRP A 188 12.42 -17.60 5.74
CA TRP A 188 12.10 -17.37 4.34
C TRP A 188 10.74 -17.96 3.94
N SER A 189 10.01 -17.23 3.13
CA SER A 189 8.78 -17.67 2.47
C SER A 189 8.77 -17.18 1.03
N PHE A 190 8.46 -18.07 0.10
CA PHE A 190 8.30 -17.79 -1.32
C PHE A 190 6.90 -18.23 -1.73
N PHE A 191 6.12 -17.33 -2.30
CA PHE A 191 4.77 -17.60 -2.78
C PHE A 191 4.67 -17.25 -4.26
N TYR A 192 4.17 -18.19 -5.05
CA TYR A 192 3.88 -17.99 -6.46
C TYR A 192 2.41 -18.28 -6.76
N SER A 193 1.72 -17.30 -7.32
CA SER A 193 0.37 -17.43 -7.84
C SER A 193 0.39 -17.26 -9.37
N PRO A 194 0.07 -18.31 -10.14
CA PRO A 194 -0.05 -18.17 -11.60
C PRO A 194 -1.30 -17.40 -12.01
N VAL A 195 -2.29 -17.28 -11.11
CA VAL A 195 -3.56 -16.60 -11.36
C VAL A 195 -3.93 -15.77 -10.14
N SER A 196 -3.60 -14.48 -10.17
CA SER A 196 -4.00 -13.50 -9.17
C SER A 196 -5.13 -12.62 -9.75
N ILE A 197 -6.27 -12.60 -9.09
CA ILE A 197 -7.45 -11.82 -9.48
C ILE A 197 -7.49 -10.58 -8.60
N GLN A 198 -7.51 -9.41 -9.21
CA GLN A 198 -7.72 -8.13 -8.55
C GLN A 198 -9.10 -7.59 -8.93
N TRP A 199 -9.91 -7.28 -7.94
CA TRP A 199 -11.20 -6.65 -8.11
C TRP A 199 -11.26 -5.35 -7.31
N ILE A 200 -11.62 -4.25 -7.99
CA ILE A 200 -11.84 -2.95 -7.36
C ILE A 200 -13.30 -2.58 -7.57
N TYR A 201 -13.97 -2.19 -6.51
CA TYR A 201 -15.37 -1.75 -6.52
C TYR A 201 -15.48 -0.36 -5.90
N VAL A 202 -16.20 0.53 -6.56
CA VAL A 202 -16.47 1.91 -6.13
C VAL A 202 -17.97 2.05 -5.96
N ALA A 203 -18.45 2.05 -4.73
CA ALA A 203 -19.88 2.05 -4.41
C ALA A 203 -20.57 3.38 -4.73
N ASP A 204 -19.84 4.49 -4.64
CA ASP A 204 -20.35 5.83 -4.88
C ASP A 204 -20.21 6.19 -6.37
N ASP A 205 -21.34 6.46 -7.04
CA ASP A 205 -21.37 6.78 -8.47
C ASP A 205 -20.65 8.08 -8.81
N ALA A 206 -20.72 9.09 -7.95
CA ALA A 206 -20.02 10.36 -8.17
C ALA A 206 -18.50 10.18 -8.13
N ILE A 207 -18.00 9.31 -7.25
CA ILE A 207 -16.60 8.92 -7.19
C ILE A 207 -16.24 8.02 -8.37
N ALA A 208 -17.09 7.03 -8.70
CA ALA A 208 -16.86 6.12 -9.81
C ALA A 208 -16.78 6.87 -11.15
N ALA A 209 -17.63 7.85 -11.36
CA ALA A 209 -17.63 8.69 -12.55
C ALA A 209 -16.31 9.44 -12.78
N THR A 210 -15.52 9.69 -11.74
CA THR A 210 -14.20 10.34 -11.87
C THR A 210 -13.15 9.42 -12.50
N GLY A 211 -13.27 8.10 -12.33
CA GLY A 211 -12.29 7.11 -12.76
C GLY A 211 -11.02 7.05 -11.89
N VAL A 212 -10.98 7.77 -10.75
CA VAL A 212 -9.76 7.91 -9.93
C VAL A 212 -9.29 6.61 -9.27
N HIS A 213 -10.12 5.58 -9.27
CA HIS A 213 -9.81 4.28 -8.64
C HIS A 213 -9.53 3.16 -9.66
N GLY A 214 -9.32 3.51 -10.95
CA GLY A 214 -8.97 2.54 -12.01
C GLY A 214 -10.18 1.90 -12.69
N ASN A 215 -11.39 2.23 -12.27
CA ASN A 215 -12.61 1.87 -12.97
C ASN A 215 -12.71 2.60 -14.31
N GLU A 216 -13.33 1.95 -15.29
CA GLU A 216 -13.45 2.47 -16.64
C GLU A 216 -14.43 3.65 -16.70
N VAL A 217 -14.02 4.73 -17.37
CA VAL A 217 -14.84 5.91 -17.64
C VAL A 217 -14.73 6.25 -19.12
N THR A 218 -15.87 6.32 -19.80
CA THR A 218 -15.97 6.73 -21.20
C THR A 218 -16.28 8.23 -21.26
N ARG A 219 -15.51 8.98 -22.05
CA ARG A 219 -15.70 10.42 -22.24
C ARG A 219 -16.04 10.72 -23.68
N ARG A 220 -16.88 11.76 -23.89
CA ARG A 220 -17.15 12.34 -25.20
C ARG A 220 -15.97 13.22 -25.64
N ASP A 221 -16.00 13.65 -26.87
CA ASP A 221 -14.97 14.53 -27.45
C ASP A 221 -14.84 15.90 -26.74
N ASP A 222 -15.94 16.35 -26.13
CA ASP A 222 -15.99 17.58 -25.33
C ASP A 222 -15.44 17.40 -23.89
N GLY A 223 -15.00 16.17 -23.54
CA GLY A 223 -14.49 15.81 -22.22
C GLY A 223 -15.57 15.42 -21.20
N SER A 224 -16.85 15.58 -21.51
CA SER A 224 -17.94 15.16 -20.64
C SER A 224 -17.98 13.64 -20.49
N ILE A 225 -18.44 13.16 -19.34
CA ILE A 225 -18.59 11.73 -19.06
C ILE A 225 -19.83 11.23 -19.79
N SER A 226 -19.67 10.16 -20.61
CA SER A 226 -20.79 9.49 -21.28
C SER A 226 -21.22 8.24 -20.59
N ASP A 227 -20.30 7.51 -19.96
CA ASP A 227 -20.55 6.27 -19.23
C ASP A 227 -19.43 5.98 -18.25
N PHE A 228 -19.69 5.18 -17.20
CA PHE A 228 -18.69 4.72 -16.25
C PHE A 228 -19.07 3.36 -15.67
N LYS A 229 -18.07 2.63 -15.19
CA LYS A 229 -18.26 1.38 -14.46
C LYS A 229 -17.83 1.53 -13.00
N ASN A 230 -18.60 0.94 -12.10
CA ASN A 230 -18.29 0.92 -10.67
C ASN A 230 -17.23 -0.14 -10.29
N ARG A 231 -16.67 -0.85 -11.27
CA ARG A 231 -15.75 -1.97 -11.02
C ARG A 231 -14.62 -2.03 -12.03
N PHE A 232 -13.51 -2.57 -11.55
CA PHE A 232 -12.38 -2.99 -12.37
C PHE A 232 -12.03 -4.43 -12.02
N LEU A 233 -11.65 -5.22 -13.03
CA LEU A 233 -11.15 -6.59 -12.88
C LEU A 233 -9.79 -6.69 -13.55
N GLY A 234 -8.75 -7.05 -12.76
CA GLY A 234 -7.42 -7.39 -13.22
C GLY A 234 -7.15 -8.89 -13.06
N LEU A 235 -6.36 -9.46 -13.96
CA LEU A 235 -5.89 -10.84 -13.91
C LEU A 235 -4.40 -10.85 -14.20
N GLY A 236 -3.61 -11.54 -13.36
CA GLY A 236 -2.17 -11.56 -13.53
C GLY A 236 -1.50 -12.71 -12.79
N SER A 237 -0.18 -12.76 -12.82
CA SER A 237 0.64 -13.61 -11.95
C SER A 237 1.35 -12.79 -10.89
N GLU A 238 1.58 -13.41 -9.75
CA GLU A 238 2.23 -12.77 -8.61
C GLU A 238 3.31 -13.69 -8.02
N LEU A 239 4.49 -13.12 -7.80
CA LEU A 239 5.57 -13.76 -7.03
C LEU A 239 5.85 -12.90 -5.80
N LYS A 240 5.85 -13.52 -4.63
CA LYS A 240 6.27 -12.88 -3.37
C LYS A 240 7.44 -13.64 -2.76
N ALA A 241 8.41 -12.91 -2.23
CA ALA A 241 9.44 -13.43 -1.35
C ALA A 241 9.44 -12.61 -0.06
N ALA A 242 9.50 -13.29 1.06
CA ALA A 242 9.55 -12.64 2.36
C ALA A 242 10.69 -13.21 3.20
N TYR A 243 11.36 -12.33 3.91
CA TYR A 243 12.42 -12.65 4.87
C TYR A 243 12.12 -11.96 6.18
N ASN A 244 12.25 -12.71 7.30
CA ASN A 244 12.16 -12.17 8.64
C ASN A 244 13.21 -12.83 9.52
N ASN A 245 13.98 -12.05 10.24
CA ASN A 245 14.94 -12.56 11.21
C ASN A 245 15.22 -11.53 12.32
N LYS A 246 15.69 -12.04 13.45
CA LYS A 246 16.07 -11.25 14.61
C LYS A 246 17.57 -11.36 14.86
N TYR A 247 18.15 -10.25 15.26
CA TYR A 247 19.59 -10.07 15.52
C TYR A 247 19.80 -9.31 16.82
N TRP A 248 21.01 -9.34 17.35
CA TRP A 248 21.42 -8.60 18.56
C TRP A 248 20.55 -8.91 19.76
N ASP A 249 20.41 -10.20 20.09
CA ASP A 249 19.58 -10.67 21.19
C ASP A 249 18.14 -10.15 21.10
N ASP A 250 17.52 -10.31 19.90
CA ASP A 250 16.18 -9.87 19.55
C ASP A 250 15.95 -8.35 19.53
N ARG A 251 16.99 -7.53 19.65
CA ARG A 251 16.87 -6.07 19.61
C ARG A 251 16.68 -5.50 18.21
N LEU A 252 17.18 -6.15 17.19
CA LEU A 252 16.99 -5.76 15.79
C LEU A 252 16.15 -6.82 15.09
N THR A 253 14.99 -6.44 14.61
CA THR A 253 14.18 -7.24 13.69
C THR A 253 14.37 -6.72 12.27
N VAL A 254 14.71 -7.61 11.33
CA VAL A 254 14.82 -7.29 9.91
C VAL A 254 13.71 -8.00 9.17
N THR A 255 12.85 -7.24 8.51
CA THR A 255 11.76 -7.75 7.68
C THR A 255 11.94 -7.21 6.27
N SER A 256 12.05 -8.12 5.28
CA SER A 256 12.17 -7.77 3.86
C SER A 256 11.08 -8.45 3.06
N GLY A 257 10.52 -7.72 2.10
CA GLY A 257 9.50 -8.23 1.19
C GLY A 257 9.79 -7.85 -0.24
N LEU A 258 9.66 -8.80 -1.16
CA LEU A 258 9.66 -8.58 -2.60
C LEU A 258 8.34 -9.06 -3.16
N ARG A 259 7.69 -8.22 -3.94
CA ARG A 259 6.52 -8.55 -4.75
C ARG A 259 6.80 -8.22 -6.20
N LEU A 260 6.59 -9.19 -7.07
CA LEU A 260 6.58 -9.03 -8.52
C LEU A 260 5.17 -9.33 -9.01
N PHE A 261 4.63 -8.48 -9.88
CA PHE A 261 3.32 -8.69 -10.48
C PHE A 261 3.38 -8.43 -11.98
N SER A 262 2.73 -9.29 -12.76
CA SER A 262 2.57 -9.13 -14.21
C SER A 262 1.09 -9.23 -14.56
N ASN A 263 0.56 -8.20 -15.22
CA ASN A 263 -0.84 -8.14 -15.63
C ASN A 263 -1.04 -8.82 -16.99
N TYR A 264 -1.76 -9.92 -17.04
CA TYR A 264 -2.01 -10.67 -18.28
C TYR A 264 -2.89 -9.92 -19.28
N LEU A 265 -3.73 -9.01 -18.81
CA LEU A 265 -4.68 -8.26 -19.62
C LEU A 265 -4.08 -7.00 -20.23
N LYS A 266 -2.90 -6.57 -19.74
CA LYS A 266 -2.25 -5.35 -20.20
C LYS A 266 -0.73 -5.51 -20.11
N GLU A 267 -0.07 -5.60 -21.27
CA GLU A 267 1.40 -5.63 -21.42
C GLU A 267 2.10 -6.61 -20.45
N PRO A 268 1.84 -7.93 -20.53
CA PRO A 268 2.29 -8.92 -19.53
C PRO A 268 3.82 -9.04 -19.41
N GLN A 269 4.57 -8.51 -20.38
CA GLN A 269 6.04 -8.42 -20.33
C GLN A 269 6.53 -7.37 -19.32
N ASN A 270 5.69 -6.43 -18.94
CA ASN A 270 6.02 -5.41 -17.94
C ASN A 270 5.75 -5.98 -16.55
N VAL A 271 6.78 -5.99 -15.72
CA VAL A 271 6.72 -6.53 -14.36
C VAL A 271 6.82 -5.37 -13.38
N ASP A 272 5.79 -5.23 -12.56
CA ASP A 272 5.79 -4.31 -11.44
C ASP A 272 6.61 -4.90 -10.30
N VAL A 273 7.42 -4.07 -9.66
CA VAL A 273 8.32 -4.44 -8.58
C VAL A 273 8.02 -3.60 -7.35
N LEU A 274 7.77 -4.27 -6.23
CA LEU A 274 7.75 -3.64 -4.93
C LEU A 274 8.73 -4.39 -4.02
N PHE A 275 9.74 -3.69 -3.54
CA PHE A 275 10.69 -4.20 -2.59
C PHE A 275 10.69 -3.34 -1.34
N THR A 276 10.47 -3.95 -0.19
CA THR A 276 10.39 -3.28 1.11
C THR A 276 11.39 -3.86 2.08
N ASN A 277 12.01 -3.00 2.89
CA ASN A 277 12.81 -3.39 4.04
C ASN A 277 12.37 -2.61 5.26
N ASN A 278 12.22 -3.29 6.38
CA ASN A 278 12.03 -2.68 7.69
C ASN A 278 13.11 -3.17 8.65
N PHE A 279 13.81 -2.23 9.26
CA PHE A 279 14.75 -2.46 10.35
C PHE A 279 14.12 -1.90 11.61
N SER A 280 13.59 -2.77 12.48
CA SER A 280 12.96 -2.39 13.73
C SER A 280 13.97 -2.58 14.88
N ILE A 281 14.39 -1.48 15.51
CA ILE A 281 15.34 -1.45 16.61
C ILE A 281 14.57 -1.23 17.92
N GLN A 282 14.56 -2.21 18.79
CA GLN A 282 13.95 -2.11 20.11
C GLN A 282 14.80 -1.24 21.03
N ILE A 283 14.28 -0.08 21.43
CA ILE A 283 14.94 0.84 22.37
C ILE A 283 14.72 0.34 23.81
N PHE A 284 13.47 0.03 24.16
CA PHE A 284 13.07 -0.65 25.39
C PHE A 284 11.71 -1.35 25.19
N LYS A 285 11.25 -2.09 26.20
CA LYS A 285 10.01 -2.88 26.08
C LYS A 285 8.83 -2.00 25.64
N GLY A 286 8.26 -2.34 24.48
CA GLY A 286 7.14 -1.61 23.87
C GLY A 286 7.54 -0.43 22.98
N LEU A 287 8.76 0.13 23.07
CA LEU A 287 9.23 1.22 22.22
C LEU A 287 10.26 0.74 21.22
N SER A 288 10.03 1.00 19.94
CA SER A 288 10.98 0.73 18.86
C SER A 288 11.14 1.93 17.93
N LEU A 289 12.29 1.99 17.28
CA LEU A 289 12.57 2.84 16.13
C LEU A 289 12.58 1.96 14.89
N ASP A 290 11.68 2.22 13.96
CA ASP A 290 11.60 1.54 12.69
C ASP A 290 12.17 2.42 11.57
N LEU A 291 13.06 1.83 10.76
CA LEU A 291 13.62 2.44 9.56
C LEU A 291 13.09 1.65 8.37
N LEU A 292 12.28 2.32 7.55
CA LEU A 292 11.69 1.76 6.35
C LEU A 292 12.43 2.23 5.11
N ALA A 293 12.71 1.31 4.20
CA ALA A 293 13.17 1.60 2.86
C ALA A 293 12.31 0.83 1.86
N GLU A 294 11.89 1.52 0.82
CA GLU A 294 11.02 0.97 -0.20
C GLU A 294 11.52 1.35 -1.60
N TYR A 295 11.50 0.38 -2.51
CA TYR A 295 11.70 0.55 -3.94
C TYR A 295 10.44 0.12 -4.66
N PHE A 296 9.87 1.01 -5.45
CA PHE A 296 8.69 0.77 -6.26
C PHE A 296 8.98 1.08 -7.72
N TYR A 297 8.67 0.14 -8.59
CA TYR A 297 8.68 0.32 -10.04
C TYR A 297 7.40 -0.27 -10.63
N ASP A 298 6.75 0.51 -11.45
CA ASP A 298 5.61 0.13 -12.26
C ASP A 298 5.79 0.78 -13.63
N HIS A 299 5.75 -0.02 -14.68
CA HIS A 299 6.00 0.45 -16.05
C HIS A 299 4.97 1.47 -16.52
N ASP A 300 3.75 1.34 -16.02
CA ASP A 300 2.61 2.20 -16.35
C ASP A 300 2.57 3.50 -15.55
N VAL A 301 3.39 3.62 -14.50
CA VAL A 301 3.43 4.78 -13.60
C VAL A 301 4.62 5.68 -13.90
N LEU A 302 4.34 6.94 -14.23
CA LEU A 302 5.38 7.95 -14.41
C LEU A 302 5.77 8.57 -13.06
N VAL A 303 7.06 8.76 -12.87
CA VAL A 303 7.62 9.48 -11.72
C VAL A 303 8.12 10.86 -12.16
N LYS A 304 8.18 11.79 -11.20
CA LYS A 304 8.83 13.09 -11.40
C LYS A 304 10.34 12.87 -11.45
N LYS A 305 10.98 13.48 -12.43
CA LYS A 305 12.43 13.47 -12.63
C LYS A 305 12.98 14.86 -12.36
N ASP A 306 13.87 14.96 -11.41
CA ASP A 306 14.69 16.16 -11.18
C ASP A 306 15.73 16.24 -12.30
N ILE A 307 15.56 17.19 -13.20
CA ILE A 307 16.42 17.37 -14.38
C ILE A 307 17.49 18.42 -14.12
N ASN A 308 17.16 19.43 -13.33
CA ASN A 308 18.08 20.52 -12.99
C ASN A 308 19.02 20.16 -11.81
N GLY A 309 18.73 19.09 -11.06
CA GLY A 309 19.58 18.55 -9.98
C GLY A 309 19.51 19.36 -8.68
N ASP A 310 18.46 20.15 -8.47
CA ASP A 310 18.30 20.98 -7.27
C ASP A 310 17.63 20.26 -6.10
N GLY A 311 17.18 19.01 -6.31
CA GLY A 311 16.49 18.18 -5.29
C GLY A 311 15.02 18.53 -5.13
N ILE A 312 14.46 19.42 -5.94
CA ILE A 312 13.04 19.80 -5.94
C ILE A 312 12.40 19.24 -7.21
N TYR A 313 11.19 18.69 -7.10
CA TYR A 313 10.50 18.04 -8.22
C TYR A 313 9.36 18.93 -8.74
N GLU A 314 9.69 19.90 -9.57
CA GLU A 314 8.80 20.98 -10.03
C GLU A 314 8.13 20.63 -11.36
N VAL A 315 7.21 19.66 -11.33
CA VAL A 315 6.40 19.27 -12.47
C VAL A 315 4.94 19.65 -12.23
N THR A 316 4.40 20.50 -13.07
CA THR A 316 2.96 20.82 -13.13
C THR A 316 2.32 20.05 -14.27
N ILE A 317 1.17 19.42 -14.00
CA ILE A 317 0.37 18.76 -15.03
C ILE A 317 -0.77 19.68 -15.40
N ASN A 318 -0.81 20.09 -16.64
CA ASN A 318 -1.82 20.97 -17.18
C ASN A 318 -3.13 20.21 -17.45
N PRO A 319 -4.29 20.89 -17.53
CA PRO A 319 -5.59 20.26 -17.81
C PRO A 319 -5.64 19.48 -19.14
N ASP A 320 -4.84 19.84 -20.12
CA ASP A 320 -4.68 19.17 -21.41
C ASP A 320 -3.78 17.92 -21.36
N GLY A 321 -3.21 17.63 -20.17
CA GLY A 321 -2.30 16.52 -19.95
C GLY A 321 -0.84 16.78 -20.31
N SER A 322 -0.50 17.97 -20.79
CA SER A 322 0.89 18.40 -20.96
C SER A 322 1.55 18.67 -19.61
N THR A 323 2.87 18.73 -19.59
CA THR A 323 3.62 19.08 -18.39
C THR A 323 4.39 20.38 -18.57
N SER A 324 4.49 21.16 -17.50
CA SER A 324 5.29 22.38 -17.45
C SER A 324 6.13 22.41 -16.17
N GLY A 325 7.17 23.26 -16.17
CA GLY A 325 8.14 23.38 -15.09
C GLY A 325 9.55 23.04 -15.55
N PRO A 326 10.58 23.21 -14.68
CA PRO A 326 11.97 22.87 -14.98
C PRO A 326 12.22 21.38 -15.09
N ASP A 327 11.33 20.56 -14.50
CA ASP A 327 11.43 19.12 -14.44
C ASP A 327 10.43 18.42 -15.37
N ARG A 328 10.51 17.10 -15.45
CA ARG A 328 9.64 16.31 -16.33
C ARG A 328 9.13 15.03 -15.66
N LEU A 329 8.09 14.46 -16.27
CA LEU A 329 7.65 13.09 -15.99
C LEU A 329 8.46 12.08 -16.83
N GLY A 330 8.74 10.93 -16.25
CA GLY A 330 9.40 9.85 -16.97
C GLY A 330 9.21 8.51 -16.26
N ARG A 331 9.45 7.41 -17.00
CA ARG A 331 9.49 6.09 -16.41
C ARG A 331 10.65 5.98 -15.44
N GLY A 332 10.42 5.35 -14.30
CA GLY A 332 11.47 5.16 -13.31
C GLY A 332 10.95 4.58 -12.01
N ALA A 333 11.88 4.22 -11.15
CA ALA A 333 11.56 3.76 -9.81
C ALA A 333 11.39 4.93 -8.84
N GLN A 334 10.47 4.76 -7.88
CA GLN A 334 10.38 5.59 -6.70
C GLN A 334 11.12 4.90 -5.56
N MET A 335 11.91 5.66 -4.82
CA MET A 335 12.48 5.24 -3.54
C MET A 335 11.86 6.04 -2.41
N THR A 336 11.46 5.36 -1.34
CA THR A 336 10.87 5.99 -0.16
C THR A 336 11.65 5.56 1.06
N GLY A 337 12.12 6.52 1.86
CA GLY A 337 12.68 6.30 3.18
C GLY A 337 11.76 6.88 4.25
N ALA A 338 11.52 6.14 5.32
CA ALA A 338 10.73 6.61 6.45
C ALA A 338 11.35 6.14 7.76
N PHE A 339 11.20 6.95 8.81
CA PHE A 339 11.49 6.56 10.18
C PHE A 339 10.22 6.71 11.02
N LEU A 340 10.06 5.79 11.98
CA LEU A 340 8.88 5.75 12.84
C LEU A 340 9.32 5.42 14.25
N LEU A 341 8.92 6.26 15.20
CA LEU A 341 9.00 5.92 16.60
C LEU A 341 7.68 5.30 17.02
N LYS A 342 7.72 4.02 17.37
CA LYS A 342 6.53 3.18 17.58
C LYS A 342 6.46 2.71 19.02
N TYR A 343 5.30 2.88 19.65
CA TYR A 343 4.99 2.30 20.94
C TYR A 343 3.87 1.27 20.81
N ASN A 344 4.14 0.03 21.18
CA ASN A 344 3.23 -1.11 21.06
C ASN A 344 2.75 -1.60 22.41
N LEU A 345 1.44 -1.80 22.52
CA LEU A 345 0.79 -2.52 23.60
C LEU A 345 0.17 -3.80 23.01
N LEU A 346 0.48 -4.95 23.60
CA LEU A 346 -0.08 -6.25 23.23
C LEU A 346 -1.01 -6.72 24.35
N PHE A 347 -2.17 -7.23 23.95
CA PHE A 347 -3.20 -7.77 24.85
C PHE A 347 -3.51 -9.21 24.50
#